data_61a2fb9cc48a44480261306a83b334cf
#
_entry.id   61a2fb9cc48a44480261306a83b334cf
#
_cell.length_a   1.000
_cell.length_b   1.000
_cell.length_c   1.000
_cell.angle_alpha   90.00
_cell.angle_beta   90.00
_cell.angle_gamma   90.00
#
_symmetry.space_group_name_H-M   'P 1'
#
loop_
_entity.id
_entity.type
_entity.pdbx_description
1 polymer ?
#
loop_
_entity_poly.entity_id
_entity_poly.type
_entity_poly.pdbx_seq_one_letter_code
_entity_poly.pdbx_strand_id
1 'polypeptide(L)'
;CNYIPLSSDEDVYLVDIDWRASRLRQLSNNTVLIPNAKLSQSIVTNYHLPEQELAVVIQASVDYGSDLDKVERITTEVGRDVMRTVPGGVSGFEPFVRFHTPGDPGIGFSVILRAGEFVDQHLITHEFVKRLHRRYAAEGITIPIRAIAQRHDSPPSAPQ
;
A
#
# COMPACT_ATOMS: atom_id res chain seq x y z
N CYS A 1 -5.48 10.67 16.71
CA CYS A 1 -5.83 9.27 17.03
C CYS A 1 -4.55 8.43 16.96
N ASN A 2 -4.22 7.69 18.01
CA ASN A 2 -3.05 6.84 18.03
C ASN A 2 -3.42 5.48 17.42
N TYR A 3 -2.83 5.14 16.31
CA TYR A 3 -2.94 3.82 15.69
C TYR A 3 -1.93 2.86 16.33
N ILE A 4 -2.38 1.66 16.63
CA ILE A 4 -1.56 0.62 17.28
C ILE A 4 -1.71 -0.66 16.46
N PRO A 5 -0.67 -1.15 15.76
CA PRO A 5 -0.73 -2.47 15.14
C PRO A 5 -0.67 -3.54 16.24
N LEU A 6 -1.68 -4.37 16.33
CA LEU A 6 -1.77 -5.46 17.30
C LEU A 6 -1.21 -6.78 16.80
N SER A 7 -1.18 -6.96 15.51
CA SER A 7 -0.57 -8.07 14.77
C SER A 7 -0.33 -7.60 13.33
N SER A 8 0.39 -8.37 12.55
CA SER A 8 0.88 -7.99 11.23
C SER A 8 -0.17 -7.54 10.20
N ASP A 9 -1.46 -7.57 10.51
CA ASP A 9 -2.53 -7.33 9.52
C ASP A 9 -3.74 -6.50 10.04
N GLU A 10 -3.73 -6.02 11.28
CA GLU A 10 -4.89 -5.31 11.81
C GLU A 10 -4.53 -3.93 12.37
N ASP A 11 -4.92 -2.90 11.63
CA ASP A 11 -4.83 -1.51 12.07
C ASP A 11 -5.98 -1.18 13.04
N VAL A 12 -5.63 -0.75 14.24
CA VAL A 12 -6.56 -0.33 15.27
C VAL A 12 -6.25 1.09 15.74
N TYR A 13 -7.25 1.84 16.11
CA TYR A 13 -7.07 3.14 16.75
C TYR A 13 -7.60 3.16 18.17
N LEU A 14 -6.87 3.88 19.02
CA LEU A 14 -7.21 4.02 20.41
C LEU A 14 -8.42 4.92 20.58
N VAL A 15 -9.48 4.40 21.21
CA VAL A 15 -10.70 5.15 21.51
C VAL A 15 -10.66 5.70 22.92
N ASP A 16 -10.26 4.86 23.88
CA ASP A 16 -10.29 5.19 25.29
C ASP A 16 -9.29 4.34 26.09
N ILE A 17 -8.77 4.91 27.18
CA ILE A 17 -7.87 4.22 28.11
C ILE A 17 -8.51 4.26 29.49
N ASP A 18 -8.91 3.10 29.97
CA ASP A 18 -9.33 2.92 31.36
C ASP A 18 -8.15 2.36 32.20
N TRP A 19 -8.28 2.31 33.51
CA TRP A 19 -7.21 1.90 34.42
C TRP A 19 -6.76 0.43 34.26
N ARG A 20 -7.59 -0.44 33.75
CA ARG A 20 -7.29 -1.87 33.54
C ARG A 20 -7.13 -2.27 32.07
N ALA A 21 -7.86 -1.63 31.17
CA ALA A 21 -7.89 -2.00 29.77
C ALA A 21 -8.02 -0.78 28.86
N SER A 22 -7.44 -0.87 27.70
CA SER A 22 -7.61 0.11 26.64
C SER A 22 -8.65 -0.39 25.62
N ARG A 23 -9.52 0.51 25.19
CA ARG A 23 -10.52 0.25 24.18
C ARG A 23 -10.00 0.75 22.83
N LEU A 24 -9.89 -0.19 21.91
CA LEU A 24 -9.41 0.06 20.56
C LEU A 24 -10.56 -0.23 19.58
N ARG A 25 -10.57 0.47 18.45
CA ARG A 25 -11.53 0.23 17.37
C ARG A 25 -10.79 -0.13 16.09
N GLN A 26 -11.22 -1.19 15.43
CA GLN A 26 -10.73 -1.63 14.13
C GLN A 26 -11.38 -0.80 13.01
N LEU A 27 -10.76 -0.77 11.83
CA LEU A 27 -11.36 -0.17 10.63
C LEU A 27 -12.68 -0.87 10.23
N SER A 28 -12.82 -2.15 10.57
CA SER A 28 -14.07 -2.92 10.44
C SER A 28 -15.18 -2.49 11.43
N ASN A 29 -14.93 -1.46 12.24
CA ASN A 29 -15.81 -0.94 13.29
C ASN A 29 -15.98 -1.87 14.51
N ASN A 30 -15.20 -2.95 14.63
CA ASN A 30 -15.18 -3.78 15.82
C ASN A 30 -14.47 -3.09 16.99
N THR A 31 -14.93 -3.35 18.20
CA THR A 31 -14.25 -2.87 19.40
C THR A 31 -13.42 -4.00 20.01
N VAL A 32 -12.15 -3.71 20.23
CA VAL A 32 -11.21 -4.64 20.89
C VAL A 32 -10.83 -4.07 22.25
N LEU A 33 -10.95 -4.88 23.28
CA LEU A 33 -10.52 -4.55 24.65
C LEU A 33 -9.21 -5.26 24.92
N ILE A 34 -8.16 -4.49 25.25
CA ILE A 34 -6.85 -5.05 25.57
C ILE A 34 -6.46 -4.66 26.99
N PRO A 35 -6.08 -5.64 27.84
CA PRO A 35 -5.51 -5.33 29.15
C PRO A 35 -4.26 -4.45 29.02
N ASN A 36 -4.17 -3.40 29.82
CA ASN A 36 -3.03 -2.46 29.77
C ASN A 36 -1.68 -3.16 30.01
N ALA A 37 -1.65 -4.23 30.81
CA ALA A 37 -0.46 -5.06 31.00
C ALA A 37 0.04 -5.70 29.70
N LYS A 38 -0.87 -6.12 28.81
CA LYS A 38 -0.50 -6.66 27.50
C LYS A 38 -0.06 -5.57 26.54
N LEU A 39 -0.72 -4.43 26.57
CA LEU A 39 -0.38 -3.27 25.73
C LEU A 39 1.01 -2.72 26.06
N SER A 40 1.38 -2.66 27.36
CA SER A 40 2.69 -2.18 27.80
C SER A 40 3.87 -3.10 27.40
N GLN A 41 3.59 -4.35 27.08
CA GLN A 41 4.58 -5.31 26.58
C GLN A 41 4.64 -5.40 25.06
N SER A 42 3.73 -4.71 24.36
CA SER A 42 3.65 -4.71 22.90
C SER A 42 4.48 -3.57 22.32
N ILE A 43 4.99 -3.77 21.10
CA ILE A 43 5.57 -2.69 20.32
C ILE A 43 4.41 -1.84 19.82
N VAL A 44 4.37 -0.57 20.25
CA VAL A 44 3.37 0.40 19.83
C VAL A 44 4.00 1.31 18.79
N THR A 45 3.48 1.29 17.57
CA THR A 45 3.86 2.23 16.52
C THR A 45 2.89 3.40 16.52
N ASN A 46 3.40 4.59 16.76
CA ASN A 46 2.58 5.80 16.73
C ASN A 46 2.77 6.51 15.38
N TYR A 47 1.74 6.49 14.53
CA TYR A 47 1.77 7.14 13.23
C TYR A 47 1.47 8.66 13.27
N HIS A 48 1.30 9.23 14.48
CA HIS A 48 0.98 10.65 14.67
C HIS A 48 2.14 11.46 15.22
N LEU A 49 3.23 10.82 15.64
CA LEU A 49 4.39 11.48 16.23
C LEU A 49 5.67 11.04 15.54
N PRO A 50 6.61 11.94 15.23
CA PRO A 50 6.54 13.40 15.47
C PRO A 50 5.69 14.17 14.46
N GLU A 51 5.37 13.59 13.30
CA GLU A 51 4.60 14.21 12.22
C GLU A 51 3.35 13.40 11.90
N GLN A 52 2.26 14.07 11.56
CA GLN A 52 1.00 13.42 11.17
C GLN A 52 1.10 12.79 9.78
N GLU A 53 1.94 13.37 8.93
CA GLU A 53 2.14 12.90 7.56
C GLU A 53 2.89 11.57 7.51
N LEU A 54 2.38 10.62 6.73
CA LEU A 54 3.01 9.32 6.54
C LEU A 54 3.30 9.04 5.07
N ALA A 55 4.36 8.27 4.83
CA ALA A 55 4.70 7.81 3.49
C ALA A 55 3.76 6.66 3.09
N VAL A 56 3.16 6.78 1.91
CA VAL A 56 2.38 5.72 1.26
C VAL A 56 3.24 5.10 0.18
N VAL A 57 3.69 3.88 0.40
CA VAL A 57 4.56 3.15 -0.53
C VAL A 57 3.71 2.17 -1.32
N ILE A 58 3.64 2.37 -2.65
CA ILE A 58 2.89 1.51 -3.56
C ILE A 58 3.89 0.76 -4.44
N GLN A 59 3.82 -0.56 -4.42
CA GLN A 59 4.66 -1.40 -5.27
C GLN A 59 3.93 -1.75 -6.57
N ALA A 60 4.65 -1.64 -7.67
CA ALA A 60 4.17 -2.00 -9.00
C ALA A 60 5.31 -2.60 -9.83
N SER A 61 4.98 -3.12 -11.00
CA SER A 61 5.96 -3.63 -11.95
C SER A 61 5.55 -3.31 -13.38
N VAL A 62 6.54 -3.21 -14.26
CA VAL A 62 6.35 -3.03 -15.70
C VAL A 62 7.13 -4.08 -16.46
N ASP A 63 6.70 -4.34 -17.70
CA ASP A 63 7.39 -5.26 -18.60
C ASP A 63 8.83 -4.80 -18.85
N TYR A 64 9.75 -5.75 -19.08
CA TYR A 64 11.15 -5.51 -19.40
C TYR A 64 11.36 -4.65 -20.67
N GLY A 65 10.42 -4.71 -21.62
CA GLY A 65 10.45 -3.90 -22.83
C GLY A 65 10.00 -2.44 -22.64
N SER A 66 9.61 -2.06 -21.42
CA SER A 66 9.13 -0.70 -21.14
C SER A 66 10.28 0.30 -21.06
N ASP A 67 10.06 1.50 -21.58
CA ASP A 67 10.93 2.66 -21.38
C ASP A 67 10.78 3.16 -19.93
N LEU A 68 11.80 2.93 -19.10
CA LEU A 68 11.77 3.26 -17.68
C LEU A 68 11.69 4.76 -17.41
N ASP A 69 12.32 5.59 -18.24
CA ASP A 69 12.26 7.05 -18.10
C ASP A 69 10.82 7.54 -18.37
N LYS A 70 10.16 6.96 -19.37
CA LYS A 70 8.75 7.22 -19.65
C LYS A 70 7.86 6.76 -18.51
N VAL A 71 8.11 5.57 -17.96
CA VAL A 71 7.38 5.01 -16.81
C VAL A 71 7.51 5.91 -15.59
N GLU A 72 8.73 6.33 -15.24
CA GLU A 72 8.99 7.21 -14.10
C GLU A 72 8.26 8.54 -14.25
N ARG A 73 8.38 9.18 -15.40
CA ARG A 73 7.72 10.46 -15.68
C ARG A 73 6.20 10.37 -15.54
N ILE A 74 5.58 9.40 -16.20
CA ILE A 74 4.12 9.22 -16.17
C ILE A 74 3.63 8.88 -14.77
N THR A 75 4.33 8.00 -14.07
CA THR A 75 3.99 7.60 -12.71
C THR A 75 4.06 8.79 -11.75
N THR A 76 5.11 9.60 -11.87
CA THR A 76 5.26 10.83 -11.07
C THR A 76 4.18 11.85 -11.38
N GLU A 77 3.81 12.04 -12.66
CA GLU A 77 2.70 12.93 -13.08
C GLU A 77 1.38 12.49 -12.44
N VAL A 78 1.06 11.18 -12.49
CA VAL A 78 -0.14 10.63 -11.85
C VAL A 78 -0.10 10.81 -10.34
N GLY A 79 1.04 10.56 -9.71
CA GLY A 79 1.24 10.78 -8.28
C GLY A 79 0.98 12.21 -7.87
N ARG A 80 1.53 13.17 -8.62
CA ARG A 80 1.33 14.61 -8.39
C ARG A 80 -0.15 15.02 -8.53
N ASP A 81 -0.84 14.47 -9.53
CA ASP A 81 -2.28 14.70 -9.71
C ASP A 81 -3.08 14.17 -8.51
N VAL A 82 -2.77 12.96 -8.04
CA VAL A 82 -3.40 12.37 -6.86
C VAL A 82 -3.14 13.21 -5.59
N MET A 83 -1.89 13.65 -5.36
CA MET A 83 -1.56 14.49 -4.21
C MET A 83 -2.32 15.82 -4.18
N ARG A 84 -2.68 16.35 -5.33
CA ARG A 84 -3.41 17.62 -5.46
C ARG A 84 -4.93 17.49 -5.37
N THR A 85 -5.48 16.38 -5.85
CA THR A 85 -6.93 16.26 -6.11
C THR A 85 -7.63 15.28 -5.17
N VAL A 86 -6.91 14.38 -4.53
CA VAL A 86 -7.49 13.39 -3.61
C VAL A 86 -7.45 13.92 -2.19
N PRO A 87 -8.58 13.88 -1.45
CA PRO A 87 -8.60 14.25 -0.04
C PRO A 87 -7.57 13.45 0.76
N GLY A 88 -6.86 14.11 1.65
CA GLY A 88 -5.79 13.51 2.44
C GLY A 88 -4.42 13.44 1.75
N GLY A 89 -4.34 13.76 0.46
CA GLY A 89 -3.06 13.91 -0.24
C GLY A 89 -2.32 15.18 0.19
N VAL A 90 -1.01 15.07 0.40
CA VAL A 90 -0.16 16.22 0.75
C VAL A 90 0.30 16.92 -0.52
N SER A 91 -0.35 18.02 -0.88
CA SER A 91 -0.13 18.73 -2.16
C SER A 91 1.28 19.34 -2.30
N GLY A 92 1.98 19.56 -1.19
CA GLY A 92 3.36 20.06 -1.16
C GLY A 92 4.42 18.96 -1.35
N PHE A 93 4.03 17.70 -1.29
CA PHE A 93 4.95 16.58 -1.47
C PHE A 93 5.14 16.26 -2.95
N GLU A 94 6.39 16.14 -3.38
CA GLU A 94 6.74 15.70 -4.74
C GLU A 94 6.89 14.18 -4.76
N PRO A 95 5.97 13.44 -5.42
CA PRO A 95 6.08 12.00 -5.56
C PRO A 95 7.32 11.58 -6.33
N PHE A 96 7.87 10.44 -5.99
CA PHE A 96 9.01 9.88 -6.71
C PHE A 96 8.92 8.36 -6.85
N VAL A 97 9.63 7.84 -7.84
CA VAL A 97 9.69 6.43 -8.19
C VAL A 97 11.09 5.88 -7.86
N ARG A 98 11.15 4.63 -7.41
CA ARG A 98 12.41 3.90 -7.22
C ARG A 98 12.27 2.52 -7.82
N PHE A 99 13.01 2.27 -8.89
CA PHE A 99 13.18 0.93 -9.43
C PHE A 99 14.12 0.14 -8.53
N HIS A 100 13.81 -1.11 -8.24
CA HIS A 100 14.61 -1.88 -7.29
C HIS A 100 14.96 -3.28 -7.76
N THR A 101 14.03 -4.06 -8.27
CA THR A 101 14.32 -5.48 -8.52
C THR A 101 13.88 -5.87 -9.93
N PRO A 102 14.83 -6.22 -10.82
CA PRO A 102 14.52 -7.03 -11.98
C PRO A 102 14.08 -8.41 -11.46
N GLY A 103 12.88 -8.84 -11.80
CA GLY A 103 12.34 -10.10 -11.30
C GLY A 103 11.22 -10.64 -12.20
N ASP A 104 10.69 -11.79 -11.85
CA ASP A 104 9.50 -12.33 -12.52
C ASP A 104 8.25 -11.72 -11.84
N PRO A 105 7.34 -11.08 -12.60
CA PRO A 105 7.22 -11.04 -14.07
C PRO A 105 7.75 -9.77 -14.76
N GLY A 106 8.58 -8.92 -14.14
CA GLY A 106 9.05 -7.69 -14.78
C GLY A 106 9.97 -6.88 -13.89
N ILE A 107 10.15 -5.59 -14.20
CA ILE A 107 10.93 -4.66 -13.41
C ILE A 107 10.04 -4.06 -12.32
N GLY A 108 10.35 -4.39 -11.06
CA GLY A 108 9.65 -3.86 -9.90
C GLY A 108 10.07 -2.43 -9.57
N PHE A 109 9.12 -1.63 -9.12
CA PHE A 109 9.38 -0.30 -8.62
C PHE A 109 8.43 0.06 -7.47
N SER A 110 8.86 1.00 -6.66
CA SER A 110 8.06 1.59 -5.60
C SER A 110 7.75 3.04 -5.94
N VAL A 111 6.50 3.42 -5.74
CA VAL A 111 6.06 4.81 -5.80
C VAL A 111 5.85 5.30 -4.39
N ILE A 112 6.43 6.43 -4.05
CA ILE A 112 6.30 7.03 -2.74
C ILE A 112 5.40 8.25 -2.86
N LEU A 113 4.26 8.18 -2.18
CA LEU A 113 3.29 9.26 -2.00
C LEU A 113 3.26 9.66 -0.53
N ARG A 114 2.45 10.66 -0.18
CA ARG A 114 2.30 11.10 1.20
C ARG A 114 0.84 11.35 1.56
N ALA A 115 0.41 10.78 2.68
CA ALA A 115 -0.90 10.99 3.25
C ALA A 115 -0.82 11.90 4.48
N GLY A 116 -1.79 12.78 4.66
CA GLY A 116 -1.90 13.65 5.82
C GLY A 116 -2.31 12.90 7.08
N GLU A 117 -3.16 11.87 6.92
CA GLU A 117 -3.59 11.00 8.00
C GLU A 117 -3.50 9.53 7.59
N PHE A 118 -3.41 8.65 8.58
CA PHE A 118 -3.30 7.19 8.36
C PHE A 118 -4.48 6.63 7.54
N VAL A 119 -5.69 7.08 7.80
CA VAL A 119 -6.90 6.61 7.09
C VAL A 119 -6.92 6.97 5.61
N ASP A 120 -6.28 8.06 5.23
CA ASP A 120 -6.27 8.58 3.87
C ASP A 120 -5.45 7.72 2.91
N GLN A 121 -4.49 6.93 3.42
CA GLN A 121 -3.62 6.08 2.62
C GLN A 121 -4.40 5.11 1.71
N HIS A 122 -5.54 4.59 2.19
CA HIS A 122 -6.35 3.64 1.43
C HIS A 122 -7.01 4.31 0.22
N LEU A 123 -7.55 5.52 0.41
CA LEU A 123 -8.17 6.29 -0.67
C LEU A 123 -7.12 6.75 -1.68
N ILE A 124 -5.98 7.24 -1.20
CA ILE A 124 -4.85 7.67 -2.03
C ILE A 124 -4.35 6.50 -2.88
N THR A 125 -4.13 5.34 -2.28
CA THR A 125 -3.70 4.12 -2.99
C THR A 125 -4.72 3.71 -4.05
N HIS A 126 -6.01 3.67 -3.70
CA HIS A 126 -7.09 3.31 -4.63
C HIS A 126 -7.12 4.23 -5.85
N GLU A 127 -7.15 5.53 -5.63
CA GLU A 127 -7.23 6.51 -6.72
C GLU A 127 -5.94 6.53 -7.55
N PHE A 128 -4.78 6.36 -6.92
CA PHE A 128 -3.52 6.26 -7.63
C PHE A 128 -3.50 5.06 -8.57
N VAL A 129 -3.82 3.87 -8.08
CA VAL A 129 -3.84 2.64 -8.90
C VAL A 129 -4.80 2.77 -10.08
N LYS A 130 -6.02 3.31 -9.87
CA LYS A 130 -6.99 3.53 -10.93
C LYS A 130 -6.49 4.49 -12.02
N ARG A 131 -5.91 5.62 -11.60
CA ARG A 131 -5.41 6.63 -12.54
C ARG A 131 -4.17 6.13 -13.27
N LEU A 132 -3.26 5.46 -12.55
CA LEU A 132 -2.07 4.86 -13.13
C LEU A 132 -2.43 3.83 -14.20
N HIS A 133 -3.35 2.92 -13.89
CA HIS A 133 -3.81 1.90 -14.85
C HIS A 133 -4.38 2.53 -16.13
N ARG A 134 -5.25 3.53 -16.01
CA ARG A 134 -5.81 4.25 -17.16
C ARG A 134 -4.73 4.96 -17.98
N ARG A 135 -3.79 5.61 -17.31
CA ARG A 135 -2.72 6.34 -17.96
C ARG A 135 -1.76 5.40 -18.68
N TYR A 136 -1.40 4.29 -18.08
CA TYR A 136 -0.55 3.27 -18.69
C TYR A 136 -1.19 2.66 -19.93
N ALA A 137 -2.48 2.34 -19.88
CA ALA A 137 -3.22 1.84 -21.04
C ALA A 137 -3.21 2.84 -22.20
N ALA A 138 -3.40 4.13 -21.93
CA ALA A 138 -3.36 5.20 -22.93
C ALA A 138 -1.97 5.42 -23.54
N GLU A 139 -0.92 5.16 -22.78
CA GLU A 139 0.50 5.37 -23.19
C GLU A 139 1.15 4.10 -23.74
N GLY A 140 0.42 2.98 -23.79
CA GLY A 140 0.92 1.70 -24.28
C GLY A 140 1.97 1.06 -23.34
N ILE A 141 1.95 1.38 -22.05
CA ILE A 141 2.81 0.75 -21.05
C ILE A 141 2.15 -0.54 -20.59
N THR A 142 2.85 -1.65 -20.74
CA THR A 142 2.34 -2.98 -20.37
C THR A 142 2.67 -3.30 -18.92
N ILE A 143 1.64 -3.66 -18.15
CA ILE A 143 1.77 -4.23 -16.81
C ILE A 143 1.90 -5.74 -16.98
N PRO A 144 2.95 -6.39 -16.45
CA PRO A 144 3.15 -7.80 -16.61
C PRO A 144 2.05 -8.60 -15.89
N ILE A 145 1.48 -9.58 -16.59
CA ILE A 145 0.50 -10.50 -16.03
C ILE A 145 1.24 -11.79 -15.66
N ARG A 146 1.17 -12.21 -14.39
CA ARG A 146 1.57 -13.57 -14.02
C ARG A 146 0.62 -14.56 -14.68
N ALA A 147 1.08 -15.23 -15.71
CA ALA A 147 0.42 -16.45 -16.20
C ALA A 147 0.64 -17.54 -15.14
N ILE A 148 -0.36 -17.81 -14.32
CA ILE A 148 -0.37 -19.02 -13.47
C ILE A 148 -0.57 -20.18 -14.45
N ALA A 149 0.53 -20.81 -14.87
CA ALA A 149 0.47 -22.07 -15.59
C ALA A 149 -0.10 -23.12 -14.63
N GLN A 150 -1.38 -23.43 -14.78
CA GLN A 150 -1.94 -24.63 -14.17
C GLN A 150 -1.24 -25.82 -14.84
N ARG A 151 -0.31 -26.46 -14.13
CA ARG A 151 0.14 -27.80 -14.52
C ARG A 151 -1.07 -28.70 -14.42
N HIS A 152 -1.58 -29.09 -15.57
CA HIS A 152 -2.48 -30.22 -15.68
C HIS A 152 -1.62 -31.48 -15.52
N ASP A 153 -1.50 -31.94 -14.28
CA ASP A 153 -0.94 -33.27 -14.01
C ASP A 153 -1.92 -34.29 -14.58
N SER A 154 -1.62 -34.73 -15.79
CA SER A 154 -2.26 -35.94 -16.36
C SER A 154 -1.81 -37.13 -15.50
N PRO A 155 -2.73 -37.97 -15.02
CA PRO A 155 -2.35 -39.13 -14.25
C PRO A 155 -1.53 -40.10 -15.13
N PRO A 156 -0.52 -40.78 -14.55
CA PRO A 156 0.29 -41.73 -15.32
C PRO A 156 -0.59 -42.85 -15.81
N SER A 157 -0.48 -43.11 -17.12
CA SER A 157 -1.12 -44.27 -17.79
C SER A 157 -0.62 -45.56 -17.10
N ALA A 158 -1.54 -46.37 -16.64
CA ALA A 158 -1.22 -47.70 -16.10
C ALA A 158 -0.60 -48.57 -17.18
N PRO A 159 0.43 -49.37 -16.89
CA PRO A 159 0.98 -50.35 -17.84
C PRO A 159 0.04 -51.50 -17.97
N GLN A 160 -0.15 -51.92 -19.23
CA GLN A 160 -0.83 -53.19 -19.61
C GLN A 160 0.07 -54.38 -19.34
#